data_26c5584a1978dd13ee19af607d976fb4
#
_entry.id   26c5584a1978dd13ee19af607d976fb4
#
_cell.length_a   1.000
_cell.length_b   1.000
_cell.length_c   1.000
_cell.angle_alpha   90.00
_cell.angle_beta   90.00
_cell.angle_gamma   90.00
#
_symmetry.space_group_name_H-M   'P 1'
#
loop_
_entity.id
_entity.type
_entity.pdbx_description
1 polymer ?
#
loop_
_entity_poly.entity_id
_entity_poly.type
_entity_poly.pdbx_seq_one_letter_code
_entity_poly.pdbx_strand_id
1 'polypeptide(L)'
;MEGIMNLEALLGLLQGQNLGKLAEQIGGTDGQTKNAIMAALPALLGALNKNSNTPEGAQTLNNALEQHDGSVLNNVEEYLQNPDLKDGAGILSHLFGGNTQNVANAVSQSSGLDTQGSLKMLETLAPLVLGALGQQKKENN
;
A
#
# COMPACT_ATOMS: atom_id res chain seq x y z
N MET A 1 8.48 -11.40 11.99
CA MET A 1 8.12 -10.53 13.12
C MET A 1 8.37 -9.06 12.81
N GLU A 2 9.54 -8.75 12.25
CA GLU A 2 9.86 -7.35 11.93
C GLU A 2 8.88 -6.75 10.92
N GLY A 3 8.45 -7.54 9.93
CA GLY A 3 7.47 -7.06 8.96
C GLY A 3 6.14 -6.72 9.59
N ILE A 4 5.74 -7.44 10.64
CA ILE A 4 4.52 -7.17 11.38
C ILE A 4 4.63 -5.85 12.12
N MET A 5 5.79 -5.56 12.71
CA MET A 5 6.03 -4.30 13.41
C MET A 5 5.94 -3.11 12.46
N ASN A 6 6.51 -3.25 11.25
CA ASN A 6 6.41 -2.18 10.27
C ASN A 6 4.98 -1.98 9.77
N LEU A 7 4.23 -3.07 9.65
CA LEU A 7 2.83 -2.99 9.28
C LEU A 7 2.02 -2.27 10.35
N GLU A 8 2.27 -2.58 11.62
CA GLU A 8 1.60 -1.89 12.72
C GLU A 8 1.94 -0.40 12.75
N ALA A 9 3.21 -0.07 12.48
CA ALA A 9 3.63 1.33 12.41
C ALA A 9 2.91 2.03 11.26
N LEU A 10 2.79 1.38 10.11
CA LEU A 10 2.08 1.94 8.97
C LEU A 10 0.60 2.16 9.30
N LEU A 11 -0.04 1.18 9.95
CA LEU A 11 -1.42 1.32 10.38
C LEU A 11 -1.58 2.49 11.34
N GLY A 12 -0.63 2.68 12.24
CA GLY A 12 -0.64 3.82 13.15
C GLY A 12 -0.56 5.15 12.43
N LEU A 13 0.25 5.21 11.37
CA LEU A 13 0.38 6.43 10.58
C LEU A 13 -0.88 6.76 9.78
N LEU A 14 -1.70 5.76 9.51
CA LEU A 14 -2.92 5.93 8.71
C LEU A 14 -4.17 6.14 9.56
N GLN A 15 -4.01 6.61 10.81
CA GLN A 15 -5.12 6.90 11.69
C GLN A 15 -5.25 8.41 11.93
N GLY A 16 -6.33 8.80 12.59
CA GLY A 16 -6.56 10.19 12.94
C GLY A 16 -6.72 11.07 11.70
N GLN A 17 -6.00 12.17 11.66
CA GLN A 17 -6.07 13.12 10.55
C GLN A 17 -5.66 12.50 9.23
N ASN A 18 -4.70 11.59 9.24
CA ASN A 18 -4.25 10.93 8.03
C ASN A 18 -5.35 10.04 7.44
N LEU A 19 -6.11 9.37 8.29
CA LEU A 19 -7.24 8.58 7.82
C LEU A 19 -8.27 9.47 7.14
N GLY A 20 -8.57 10.63 7.72
CA GLY A 20 -9.50 11.58 7.12
C GLY A 20 -9.03 12.09 5.78
N LYS A 21 -7.73 12.39 5.65
CA LYS A 21 -7.18 12.85 4.38
C LYS A 21 -7.27 11.78 3.32
N LEU A 22 -6.98 10.54 3.69
CA LEU A 22 -7.09 9.42 2.76
C LEU A 22 -8.54 9.22 2.34
N ALA A 23 -9.47 9.31 3.28
CA ALA A 23 -10.90 9.18 3.00
C ALA A 23 -11.35 10.22 1.99
N GLU A 24 -10.90 11.46 2.14
CA GLU A 24 -11.23 12.53 1.19
C GLU A 24 -10.70 12.20 -0.20
N GLN A 25 -9.49 11.68 -0.28
CA GLN A 25 -8.87 11.36 -1.56
C GLN A 25 -9.61 10.25 -2.31
N ILE A 26 -10.12 9.26 -1.59
CA ILE A 26 -10.75 8.11 -2.24
C ILE A 26 -12.28 8.23 -2.31
N GLY A 27 -12.83 9.28 -1.73
CA GLY A 27 -14.27 9.53 -1.81
C GLY A 27 -15.11 8.68 -0.89
N GLY A 28 -14.55 8.25 0.26
CA GLY A 28 -15.25 7.41 1.21
C GLY A 28 -15.35 8.04 2.59
N THR A 29 -16.04 7.34 3.48
CA THR A 29 -16.07 7.71 4.90
C THR A 29 -14.83 7.18 5.60
N ASP A 30 -14.59 7.65 6.83
CA ASP A 30 -13.48 7.14 7.62
C ASP A 30 -13.64 5.63 7.88
N GLY A 31 -14.86 5.18 8.16
CA GLY A 31 -15.10 3.75 8.37
C GLY A 31 -14.86 2.90 7.15
N GLN A 32 -15.34 3.37 5.99
CA GLN A 32 -15.09 2.68 4.73
C GLN A 32 -13.60 2.64 4.41
N THR A 33 -12.92 3.74 4.66
CA THR A 33 -11.48 3.84 4.40
C THR A 33 -10.71 2.88 5.30
N LYS A 34 -11.07 2.81 6.59
CA LYS A 34 -10.44 1.89 7.51
C LYS A 34 -10.62 0.44 7.06
N ASN A 35 -11.85 0.09 6.67
CA ASN A 35 -12.12 -1.26 6.18
C ASN A 35 -11.34 -1.57 4.90
N ALA A 36 -11.20 -0.58 4.03
CA ALA A 36 -10.43 -0.76 2.80
C ALA A 36 -8.95 -1.00 3.10
N ILE A 37 -8.39 -0.28 4.08
CA ILE A 37 -7.00 -0.49 4.49
C ILE A 37 -6.83 -1.92 5.02
N MET A 38 -7.77 -2.37 5.84
CA MET A 38 -7.71 -3.71 6.43
C MET A 38 -7.81 -4.81 5.39
N ALA A 39 -8.46 -4.53 4.25
CA ALA A 39 -8.54 -5.48 3.14
C ALA A 39 -7.32 -5.36 2.21
N ALA A 40 -6.87 -4.14 1.96
CA ALA A 40 -5.82 -3.88 0.98
C ALA A 40 -4.44 -4.31 1.47
N LEU A 41 -4.12 -4.07 2.75
CA LEU A 41 -2.78 -4.38 3.24
C LEU A 41 -2.45 -5.87 3.16
N PRO A 42 -3.32 -6.79 3.60
CA PRO A 42 -3.01 -8.22 3.43
C PRO A 42 -2.88 -8.62 1.97
N ALA A 43 -3.69 -8.02 1.08
CA ALA A 43 -3.61 -8.33 -0.34
C ALA A 43 -2.27 -7.90 -0.92
N LEU A 44 -1.79 -6.71 -0.56
CA LEU A 44 -0.49 -6.22 -1.01
C LEU A 44 0.65 -7.06 -0.45
N LEU A 45 0.61 -7.37 0.84
CA LEU A 45 1.65 -8.16 1.46
C LEU A 45 1.68 -9.58 0.92
N GLY A 46 0.50 -10.17 0.69
CA GLY A 46 0.42 -11.51 0.11
C GLY A 46 1.00 -11.55 -1.29
N ALA A 47 0.72 -10.53 -2.09
CA ALA A 47 1.25 -10.45 -3.45
C ALA A 47 2.76 -10.26 -3.44
N LEU A 48 3.28 -9.43 -2.53
CA LEU A 48 4.72 -9.25 -2.39
C LEU A 48 5.41 -10.55 -2.01
N ASN A 49 4.82 -11.28 -1.07
CA ASN A 49 5.37 -12.57 -0.66
C ASN A 49 5.38 -13.58 -1.80
N LYS A 50 4.29 -13.63 -2.55
CA LYS A 50 4.19 -14.54 -3.69
C LYS A 50 5.22 -14.20 -4.76
N ASN A 51 5.41 -12.91 -5.05
CA ASN A 51 6.39 -12.49 -6.04
C ASN A 51 7.82 -12.79 -5.62
N SER A 52 8.10 -12.75 -4.32
CA SER A 52 9.45 -13.00 -3.83
C SER A 52 9.83 -14.48 -3.85
N ASN A 53 8.89 -15.37 -4.18
CA ASN A 53 9.17 -16.81 -4.22
C ASN A 53 9.94 -17.24 -5.46
N THR A 54 10.10 -16.38 -6.46
CA THR A 54 10.94 -16.67 -7.62
C THR A 54 12.20 -15.81 -7.56
N PRO A 55 13.33 -16.26 -8.16
CA PRO A 55 14.56 -15.46 -8.16
C PRO A 55 14.36 -14.11 -8.86
N GLU A 56 13.65 -14.08 -9.99
CA GLU A 56 13.40 -12.84 -10.71
C GLU A 56 12.51 -11.90 -9.89
N GLY A 57 11.47 -12.46 -9.27
CA GLY A 57 10.56 -11.68 -8.44
C GLY A 57 11.25 -11.10 -7.23
N ALA A 58 12.10 -11.92 -6.58
CA ALA A 58 12.85 -11.46 -5.41
C ALA A 58 13.81 -10.32 -5.77
N GLN A 59 14.47 -10.42 -6.92
CA GLN A 59 15.39 -9.38 -7.36
C GLN A 59 14.64 -8.10 -7.71
N THR A 60 13.50 -8.22 -8.40
CA THR A 60 12.67 -7.06 -8.73
C THR A 60 12.17 -6.37 -7.47
N LEU A 61 11.72 -7.15 -6.49
CA LEU A 61 11.29 -6.60 -5.21
C LEU A 61 12.43 -5.88 -4.51
N ASN A 62 13.61 -6.49 -4.48
CA ASN A 62 14.78 -5.88 -3.86
C ASN A 62 15.11 -4.53 -4.50
N ASN A 63 15.05 -4.47 -5.83
CA ASN A 63 15.29 -3.21 -6.54
C ASN A 63 14.24 -2.16 -6.20
N ALA A 64 12.98 -2.58 -6.10
CA ALA A 64 11.90 -1.67 -5.73
C ALA A 64 12.08 -1.14 -4.30
N LEU A 65 12.51 -2.01 -3.37
CA LEU A 65 12.75 -1.59 -2.00
C LEU A 65 13.91 -0.60 -1.91
N GLU A 66 14.92 -0.75 -2.75
CA GLU A 66 16.02 0.22 -2.79
C GLU A 66 15.56 1.60 -3.25
N GLN A 67 14.58 1.64 -4.13
CA GLN A 67 14.01 2.90 -4.63
C GLN A 67 13.01 3.50 -3.64
N HIS A 68 12.53 2.72 -2.67
CA HIS A 68 11.56 3.15 -1.67
C HIS A 68 12.20 3.03 -0.30
N ASP A 69 12.94 4.05 0.10
CA ASP A 69 13.79 4.02 1.29
C ASP A 69 13.06 4.36 2.59
N GLY A 70 11.77 4.61 2.52
CA GLY A 70 10.98 4.94 3.71
C GLY A 70 10.83 6.43 3.96
N SER A 71 11.42 7.29 3.12
CA SER A 71 11.31 8.74 3.33
C SER A 71 9.86 9.21 3.30
N VAL A 72 9.00 8.55 2.55
CA VAL A 72 7.58 8.89 2.49
C VAL A 72 6.90 8.75 3.86
N LEU A 73 7.41 7.88 4.72
CA LEU A 73 6.85 7.67 6.05
C LEU A 73 7.11 8.84 6.99
N ASN A 74 8.08 9.68 6.68
CA ASN A 74 8.38 10.86 7.48
C ASN A 74 7.42 12.02 7.17
N ASN A 75 6.68 11.94 6.07
CA ASN A 75 5.76 12.97 5.62
C ASN A 75 4.49 12.35 5.06
N VAL A 76 3.88 11.44 5.82
CA VAL A 76 2.68 10.73 5.35
C VAL A 76 1.55 11.70 5.05
N GLU A 77 1.35 12.72 5.90
CA GLU A 77 0.29 13.69 5.69
C GLU A 77 0.45 14.40 4.34
N GLU A 78 1.65 14.86 4.04
CA GLU A 78 1.93 15.52 2.77
C GLU A 78 1.75 14.56 1.60
N TYR A 79 2.23 13.32 1.75
CA TYR A 79 2.05 12.31 0.72
C TYR A 79 0.58 12.06 0.43
N LEU A 80 -0.27 11.96 1.47
CA LEU A 80 -1.69 11.68 1.29
C LEU A 80 -2.43 12.83 0.63
N GLN A 81 -1.93 14.05 0.74
CA GLN A 81 -2.51 15.18 0.04
C GLN A 81 -2.26 15.11 -1.46
N ASN A 82 -1.15 14.49 -1.86
CA ASN A 82 -0.78 14.39 -3.27
C ASN A 82 -0.07 13.05 -3.50
N PRO A 83 -0.82 11.94 -3.43
CA PRO A 83 -0.20 10.61 -3.53
C PRO A 83 0.37 10.36 -4.92
N ASP A 84 1.44 9.57 -4.97
CA ASP A 84 2.09 9.18 -6.23
C ASP A 84 1.34 7.99 -6.84
N LEU A 85 0.22 8.29 -7.48
CA LEU A 85 -0.63 7.25 -8.06
C LEU A 85 0.03 6.54 -9.22
N LYS A 86 0.91 7.22 -9.95
CA LYS A 86 1.62 6.62 -11.06
C LYS A 86 2.58 5.53 -10.56
N ASP A 87 3.34 5.85 -9.51
CA ASP A 87 4.23 4.87 -8.88
C ASP A 87 3.41 3.70 -8.33
N GLY A 88 2.31 4.01 -7.65
CA GLY A 88 1.42 2.99 -7.11
C GLY A 88 0.85 2.08 -8.20
N ALA A 89 0.40 2.66 -9.31
CA ALA A 89 -0.13 1.88 -10.42
C ALA A 89 0.92 0.94 -11.00
N GLY A 90 2.17 1.41 -11.11
CA GLY A 90 3.25 0.56 -11.58
C GLY A 90 3.52 -0.61 -10.65
N ILE A 91 3.51 -0.35 -9.35
CA ILE A 91 3.70 -1.40 -8.35
C ILE A 91 2.57 -2.44 -8.45
N LEU A 92 1.32 -1.98 -8.54
CA LEU A 92 0.18 -2.88 -8.64
C LEU A 92 0.22 -3.73 -9.90
N SER A 93 0.61 -3.12 -11.01
CA SER A 93 0.74 -3.84 -12.27
C SER A 93 1.77 -4.96 -12.15
N HIS A 94 2.86 -4.70 -11.45
CA HIS A 94 3.89 -5.69 -11.23
C HIS A 94 3.41 -6.82 -10.29
N LEU A 95 2.70 -6.45 -9.22
CA LEU A 95 2.25 -7.43 -8.24
C LEU A 95 1.08 -8.27 -8.72
N PHE A 96 0.11 -7.65 -9.35
CA PHE A 96 -1.16 -8.30 -9.70
C PHE A 96 -1.37 -8.51 -11.20
N GLY A 97 -0.64 -7.76 -12.04
CA GLY A 97 -0.82 -7.85 -13.47
C GLY A 97 -2.26 -7.61 -13.87
N GLY A 98 -2.83 -8.53 -14.64
CA GLY A 98 -4.21 -8.43 -15.09
C GLY A 98 -5.25 -8.60 -14.00
N ASN A 99 -4.84 -8.99 -12.79
CA ASN A 99 -5.76 -9.19 -11.67
C ASN A 99 -5.98 -7.96 -10.81
N THR A 100 -5.35 -6.82 -11.14
CA THR A 100 -5.48 -5.60 -10.34
C THR A 100 -6.96 -5.22 -10.14
N GLN A 101 -7.76 -5.31 -11.20
CA GLN A 101 -9.17 -4.94 -11.12
C GLN A 101 -9.93 -5.88 -10.18
N ASN A 102 -9.61 -7.18 -10.20
CA ASN A 102 -10.24 -8.14 -9.31
C ASN A 102 -9.92 -7.86 -7.84
N VAL A 103 -8.68 -7.43 -7.57
CA VAL A 103 -8.28 -7.06 -6.21
C VAL A 103 -9.04 -5.81 -5.77
N ALA A 104 -9.16 -4.82 -6.66
CA ALA A 104 -9.93 -3.60 -6.36
C ALA A 104 -11.40 -3.94 -6.08
N ASN A 105 -11.98 -4.87 -6.83
CA ASN A 105 -13.36 -5.31 -6.61
C ASN A 105 -13.52 -5.95 -5.23
N ALA A 106 -12.55 -6.77 -4.83
CA ALA A 106 -12.58 -7.42 -3.52
C ALA A 106 -12.52 -6.39 -2.39
N VAL A 107 -11.64 -5.38 -2.52
CA VAL A 107 -11.57 -4.30 -1.54
C VAL A 107 -12.89 -3.52 -1.50
N SER A 108 -13.48 -3.26 -2.66
CA SER A 108 -14.76 -2.58 -2.77
C SER A 108 -15.84 -3.34 -1.99
N GLN A 109 -15.93 -4.65 -2.17
CA GLN A 109 -16.93 -5.46 -1.48
C GLN A 109 -16.72 -5.49 0.03
N SER A 110 -15.46 -5.48 0.47
CA SER A 110 -15.16 -5.53 1.90
C SER A 110 -15.36 -4.19 2.60
N SER A 111 -15.24 -3.09 1.87
CA SER A 111 -15.19 -1.76 2.49
C SER A 111 -16.44 -0.92 2.28
N GLY A 112 -17.19 -1.20 1.22
CA GLY A 112 -18.30 -0.34 0.83
C GLY A 112 -17.89 0.81 -0.10
N LEU A 113 -16.59 0.94 -0.40
CA LEU A 113 -16.14 1.90 -1.40
C LEU A 113 -16.51 1.41 -2.79
N ASP A 114 -16.60 2.35 -3.75
CA ASP A 114 -16.74 1.91 -5.14
C ASP A 114 -15.40 1.35 -5.64
N THR A 115 -15.42 0.74 -6.83
CA THR A 115 -14.24 0.10 -7.37
C THR A 115 -13.12 1.11 -7.66
N GLN A 116 -13.49 2.31 -8.15
CA GLN A 116 -12.50 3.34 -8.44
C GLN A 116 -11.83 3.84 -7.17
N GLY A 117 -12.61 4.06 -6.12
CA GLY A 117 -12.04 4.45 -4.82
C GLY A 117 -11.14 3.38 -4.26
N SER A 118 -11.51 2.11 -4.42
CA SER A 118 -10.71 0.99 -3.98
C SER A 118 -9.40 0.89 -4.75
N LEU A 119 -9.45 1.11 -6.07
CA LEU A 119 -8.23 1.13 -6.88
C LEU A 119 -7.30 2.26 -6.46
N LYS A 120 -7.85 3.44 -6.24
CA LYS A 120 -7.06 4.59 -5.80
C LYS A 120 -6.44 4.32 -4.42
N MET A 121 -7.18 3.65 -3.54
CA MET A 121 -6.66 3.22 -2.25
C MET A 121 -5.43 2.33 -2.43
N LEU A 122 -5.54 1.32 -3.28
CA LEU A 122 -4.42 0.41 -3.55
C LEU A 122 -3.21 1.15 -4.11
N GLU A 123 -3.45 2.06 -5.07
CA GLU A 123 -2.38 2.85 -5.67
C GLU A 123 -1.71 3.77 -4.65
N THR A 124 -2.49 4.30 -3.71
CA THR A 124 -1.95 5.17 -2.67
C THR A 124 -1.14 4.39 -1.65
N LEU A 125 -1.63 3.21 -1.26
CA LEU A 125 -0.97 2.40 -0.24
C LEU A 125 0.27 1.68 -0.73
N ALA A 126 0.35 1.32 -2.01
CA ALA A 126 1.45 0.51 -2.51
C ALA A 126 2.82 1.15 -2.25
N PRO A 127 3.05 2.45 -2.58
CA PRO A 127 4.34 3.06 -2.26
C PRO A 127 4.60 3.16 -0.76
N LEU A 128 3.56 3.33 0.05
CA LEU A 128 3.72 3.37 1.50
C LEU A 128 4.17 2.01 2.04
N VAL A 129 3.60 0.94 1.54
CA VAL A 129 3.98 -0.41 1.94
C VAL A 129 5.43 -0.68 1.56
N LEU A 130 5.81 -0.34 0.31
CA LEU A 130 7.19 -0.53 -0.11
C LEU A 130 8.13 0.35 0.69
N GLY A 131 7.71 1.58 1.02
CA GLY A 131 8.52 2.46 1.87
C GLY A 131 8.77 1.85 3.24
N ALA A 132 7.74 1.27 3.85
CA ALA A 132 7.89 0.62 5.15
C ALA A 132 8.85 -0.56 5.07
N LEU A 133 8.71 -1.39 4.04
CA LEU A 133 9.58 -2.55 3.86
C LEU A 133 11.00 -2.12 3.48
N GLY A 134 11.14 -1.08 2.66
CA GLY A 134 12.45 -0.55 2.28
C GLY A 134 13.19 0.02 3.49
N GLN A 135 12.49 0.71 4.37
CA GLN A 135 13.06 1.21 5.61
C GLN A 135 13.56 0.07 6.49
N GLN A 136 12.74 -0.98 6.61
CA GLN A 136 13.14 -2.16 7.39
C GLN A 136 14.39 -2.81 6.82
N LYS A 137 14.46 -2.95 5.50
CA LYS A 137 15.63 -3.52 4.84
C LYS A 137 16.88 -2.69 5.11
N LYS A 138 16.75 -1.38 5.04
CA LYS A 138 17.84 -0.45 5.29
C LYS A 138 18.34 -0.55 6.74
N GLU A 139 17.41 -0.65 7.69
CA GLU A 139 17.76 -0.76 9.11
C GLU A 139 18.44 -2.07 9.43
N ASN A 140 18.12 -3.15 8.72
CA ASN A 140 18.65 -4.49 8.97
C ASN A 140 19.91 -4.80 8.18
N ASN A 141 20.37 -3.88 7.37
CA ASN A 141 21.64 -3.99 6.68
C ASN A 141 22.70 -3.18 7.44
#